data_f9caa5886d31d894443573728d24a04f
#
_entry.id   f9caa5886d31d894443573728d24a04f
#
_cell.length_a   1.000
_cell.length_b   1.000
_cell.length_c   1.000
_cell.angle_alpha   90.00
_cell.angle_beta   90.00
_cell.angle_gamma   90.00
#
_symmetry.space_group_name_H-M   'P 1'
#
loop_
_entity.id
_entity.type
_entity.pdbx_description
1 polymer ?
#
loop_
_entity_poly.entity_id
_entity_poly.type
_entity_poly.pdbx_seq_one_letter_code
_entity_poly.pdbx_strand_id
1 'polypeptide(L)'
;MKLTHIAQATGLALFALAGAAQAQVSDGVVKIGVLTDLSGLYSDVAGPGTVVATKMAIDDFIAAEKPTFKIEMVSADHQNKGDIAANKAREWFEKDKVDVASELVTTSVALAVQKIAKEKNRIALISGAASTAVTNEG
;
A
#
# COMPACT_ATOMS: atom_id res chain seq x y z
N MET A 1 -13.57 38.37 42.99
CA MET A 1 -14.42 37.29 42.46
C MET A 1 -14.62 37.45 40.93
N LYS A 2 -13.54 37.44 40.08
CA LYS A 2 -13.62 37.58 38.61
C LYS A 2 -12.54 36.81 37.82
N LEU A 3 -11.72 36.01 38.49
CA LEU A 3 -10.62 35.25 37.84
C LEU A 3 -10.96 33.79 37.49
N THR A 4 -12.09 33.25 38.00
CA THR A 4 -12.45 31.83 37.80
C THR A 4 -13.17 31.56 36.46
N HIS A 5 -13.73 32.58 35.81
CA HIS A 5 -14.45 32.39 34.55
C HIS A 5 -13.55 32.43 33.30
N ILE A 6 -12.35 33.00 33.41
CA ILE A 6 -11.42 33.07 32.28
C ILE A 6 -10.68 31.71 32.07
N ALA A 7 -10.44 30.98 33.16
CA ALA A 7 -9.79 29.68 33.10
C ALA A 7 -10.66 28.55 32.49
N GLN A 8 -11.98 28.68 32.58
CA GLN A 8 -12.91 27.69 32.01
C GLN A 8 -13.14 27.87 30.50
N ALA A 9 -13.00 29.08 29.98
CA ALA A 9 -13.19 29.36 28.55
C ALA A 9 -11.97 28.89 27.72
N THR A 10 -10.76 28.88 28.30
CA THR A 10 -9.53 28.46 27.62
C THR A 10 -9.42 26.93 27.51
N GLY A 11 -10.00 26.18 28.43
CA GLY A 11 -9.99 24.71 28.40
C GLY A 11 -10.90 24.11 27.31
N LEU A 12 -11.98 24.77 26.93
CA LEU A 12 -12.92 24.27 25.94
C LEU A 12 -12.43 24.52 24.50
N ALA A 13 -11.58 25.53 24.29
CA ALA A 13 -11.08 25.88 22.95
C ALA A 13 -9.93 24.96 22.47
N LEU A 14 -9.23 24.29 23.38
CA LEU A 14 -8.17 23.35 22.99
C LEU A 14 -8.68 21.96 22.58
N PHE A 15 -9.90 21.57 22.95
CA PHE A 15 -10.49 20.29 22.55
C PHE A 15 -11.10 20.30 21.15
N ALA A 16 -11.40 21.47 20.60
CA ALA A 16 -12.03 21.60 19.28
C ALA A 16 -11.02 21.51 18.11
N LEU A 17 -9.72 21.46 18.37
CA LEU A 17 -8.65 21.36 17.35
C LEU A 17 -8.10 19.93 17.18
N ALA A 18 -8.66 18.93 17.86
CA ALA A 18 -8.48 17.54 17.50
C ALA A 18 -9.35 17.22 16.27
N GLY A 19 -9.18 17.98 15.21
CA GLY A 19 -9.70 17.63 13.89
C GLY A 19 -9.14 16.27 13.56
N ALA A 20 -10.00 15.29 13.29
CA ALA A 20 -9.61 13.99 12.81
C ALA A 20 -8.59 14.20 11.68
N ALA A 21 -7.33 13.79 11.89
CA ALA A 21 -6.35 13.71 10.84
C ALA A 21 -6.86 12.63 9.89
N GLN A 22 -7.70 13.03 8.96
CA GLN A 22 -8.11 12.16 7.86
C GLN A 22 -6.88 12.01 6.98
N ALA A 23 -6.43 10.77 6.82
CA ALA A 23 -5.41 10.46 5.82
C ALA A 23 -5.96 10.91 4.47
N GLN A 24 -5.46 12.04 4.00
CA GLN A 24 -5.91 12.61 2.74
C GLN A 24 -5.10 11.96 1.61
N VAL A 25 -5.79 11.31 0.68
CA VAL A 25 -5.19 10.83 -0.57
C VAL A 25 -4.71 12.04 -1.35
N SER A 26 -3.39 12.17 -1.54
CA SER A 26 -2.73 13.41 -1.94
C SER A 26 -3.10 13.93 -3.34
N ASP A 27 -3.47 13.02 -4.25
CA ASP A 27 -3.81 13.34 -5.66
C ASP A 27 -5.20 12.82 -6.08
N GLY A 28 -6.01 12.35 -5.12
CA GLY A 28 -7.35 11.82 -5.38
C GLY A 28 -7.35 10.42 -6.02
N VAL A 29 -6.21 9.75 -6.12
CA VAL A 29 -6.06 8.40 -6.65
C VAL A 29 -5.22 7.57 -5.71
N VAL A 30 -5.64 6.34 -5.43
CA VAL A 30 -4.81 5.28 -4.82
C VAL A 30 -4.50 4.27 -5.90
N LYS A 31 -3.23 4.10 -6.22
CA LYS A 31 -2.81 3.16 -7.26
C LYS A 31 -2.13 1.93 -6.65
N ILE A 32 -2.72 0.76 -6.89
CA ILE A 32 -2.27 -0.53 -6.37
C ILE A 32 -1.56 -1.29 -7.49
N GLY A 33 -0.30 -1.66 -7.26
CA GLY A 33 0.48 -2.51 -8.15
C GLY A 33 0.48 -3.96 -7.66
N VAL A 34 -0.07 -4.89 -8.43
CA VAL A 34 0.01 -6.33 -8.16
C VAL A 34 1.26 -6.86 -8.85
N LEU A 35 2.32 -7.08 -8.08
CA LEU A 35 3.59 -7.57 -8.58
C LEU A 35 3.73 -9.04 -8.22
N THR A 36 3.36 -9.90 -9.16
CA THR A 36 3.22 -11.34 -8.95
C THR A 36 3.99 -12.17 -9.96
N ASP A 37 3.97 -13.48 -9.84
CA ASP A 37 4.62 -14.41 -10.76
C ASP A 37 3.60 -14.87 -11.82
N LEU A 38 3.56 -14.20 -12.97
CA LEU A 38 2.58 -14.55 -14.02
C LEU A 38 3.05 -15.69 -14.94
N SER A 39 4.35 -15.97 -15.00
CA SER A 39 4.92 -16.93 -15.97
C SER A 39 5.92 -17.92 -15.37
N GLY A 40 6.27 -17.79 -14.09
CA GLY A 40 7.26 -18.63 -13.43
C GLY A 40 6.65 -19.74 -12.58
N LEU A 41 7.43 -20.22 -11.61
CA LEU A 41 7.13 -21.40 -10.79
C LEU A 41 5.85 -21.23 -9.94
N TYR A 42 5.52 -20.02 -9.54
CA TYR A 42 4.40 -19.74 -8.66
C TYR A 42 3.17 -19.19 -9.38
N SER A 43 3.16 -19.22 -10.73
CA SER A 43 2.05 -18.68 -11.53
C SER A 43 0.70 -19.33 -11.22
N ASP A 44 0.69 -20.63 -10.92
CA ASP A 44 -0.55 -21.36 -10.58
C ASP A 44 -1.05 -21.08 -9.15
N VAL A 45 -0.17 -20.64 -8.27
CA VAL A 45 -0.49 -20.40 -6.85
C VAL A 45 -0.84 -18.94 -6.59
N ALA A 46 -0.11 -18.01 -7.23
CA ALA A 46 -0.19 -16.59 -6.93
C ALA A 46 -0.40 -15.72 -8.19
N GLY A 47 -0.22 -16.23 -9.37
CA GLY A 47 -0.18 -15.50 -10.64
C GLY A 47 -1.49 -14.78 -11.03
N PRO A 48 -2.12 -15.17 -12.16
CA PRO A 48 -3.33 -14.48 -12.63
C PRO A 48 -4.48 -14.47 -11.63
N GLY A 49 -4.58 -15.50 -10.78
CA GLY A 49 -5.60 -15.58 -9.73
C GLY A 49 -5.54 -14.42 -8.75
N THR A 50 -4.34 -14.01 -8.34
CA THR A 50 -4.15 -12.87 -7.43
C THR A 50 -4.56 -11.55 -8.08
N VAL A 51 -4.30 -11.37 -9.37
CA VAL A 51 -4.74 -10.18 -10.11
C VAL A 51 -6.27 -10.08 -10.11
N VAL A 52 -6.96 -11.20 -10.36
CA VAL A 52 -8.42 -11.27 -10.30
C VAL A 52 -8.94 -11.00 -8.90
N ALA A 53 -8.36 -11.64 -7.88
CA ALA A 53 -8.77 -11.47 -6.49
C ALA A 53 -8.59 -10.04 -6.01
N THR A 54 -7.48 -9.37 -6.37
CA THR A 54 -7.25 -7.97 -6.03
C THR A 54 -8.29 -7.07 -6.71
N LYS A 55 -8.62 -7.33 -7.98
CA LYS A 55 -9.66 -6.56 -8.67
C LYS A 55 -11.02 -6.73 -7.99
N MET A 56 -11.40 -7.95 -7.64
CA MET A 56 -12.66 -8.21 -6.93
C MET A 56 -12.71 -7.48 -5.59
N ALA A 57 -11.63 -7.52 -4.81
CA ALA A 57 -11.55 -6.80 -3.53
C ALA A 57 -11.70 -5.28 -3.71
N ILE A 58 -11.12 -4.71 -4.76
CA ILE A 58 -11.28 -3.29 -5.08
C ILE A 58 -12.73 -2.98 -5.46
N ASP A 59 -13.34 -3.79 -6.30
CA ASP A 59 -14.74 -3.60 -6.74
C ASP A 59 -15.70 -3.69 -5.53
N ASP A 60 -15.50 -4.67 -4.64
CA ASP A 60 -16.28 -4.84 -3.39
C ASP A 60 -16.11 -3.65 -2.45
N PHE A 61 -14.87 -3.17 -2.27
CA PHE A 61 -14.59 -2.00 -1.45
C PHE A 61 -15.27 -0.74 -2.01
N ILE A 62 -15.19 -0.51 -3.31
CA ILE A 62 -15.84 0.65 -3.96
C ILE A 62 -17.36 0.58 -3.78
N ALA A 63 -17.95 -0.61 -3.92
CA ALA A 63 -19.39 -0.80 -3.78
C ALA A 63 -19.86 -0.55 -2.34
N ALA A 64 -19.11 -1.02 -1.35
CA ALA A 64 -19.44 -0.92 0.07
C ALA A 64 -19.18 0.49 0.63
N GLU A 65 -17.97 1.01 0.41
CA GLU A 65 -17.48 2.22 1.10
C GLU A 65 -17.70 3.51 0.31
N LYS A 66 -17.92 3.42 -1.00
CA LYS A 66 -18.14 4.56 -1.91
C LYS A 66 -17.11 5.68 -1.70
N PRO A 67 -15.82 5.36 -1.80
CA PRO A 67 -14.74 6.31 -1.52
C PRO A 67 -14.84 7.56 -2.40
N THR A 68 -14.38 8.70 -1.89
CA THR A 68 -14.33 9.96 -2.63
C THR A 68 -13.11 10.07 -3.55
N PHE A 69 -12.22 9.09 -3.51
CA PHE A 69 -11.02 8.97 -4.35
C PHE A 69 -11.16 7.81 -5.32
N LYS A 70 -10.36 7.82 -6.38
CA LYS A 70 -10.29 6.71 -7.34
C LYS A 70 -9.32 5.64 -6.83
N ILE A 71 -9.60 4.37 -7.19
CA ILE A 71 -8.65 3.28 -7.02
C ILE A 71 -8.30 2.76 -8.41
N GLU A 72 -7.00 2.74 -8.71
CA GLU A 72 -6.47 2.18 -9.94
C GLU A 72 -5.62 0.95 -9.62
N MET A 73 -5.60 -0.01 -10.54
CA MET A 73 -4.79 -1.21 -10.40
C MET A 73 -3.93 -1.40 -11.65
N VAL A 74 -2.66 -1.74 -11.43
CA VAL A 74 -1.74 -2.22 -12.46
C VAL A 74 -1.17 -3.56 -12.01
N SER A 75 -0.75 -4.39 -12.96
CA SER A 75 -0.10 -5.67 -12.65
C SER A 75 1.16 -5.86 -13.49
N ALA A 76 2.12 -6.61 -12.95
CA ALA A 76 3.33 -6.99 -13.66
C ALA A 76 3.87 -8.34 -13.20
N ASP A 77 4.63 -8.96 -14.10
CA ASP A 77 5.28 -10.23 -13.88
C ASP A 77 6.70 -10.03 -13.35
N HIS A 78 6.99 -10.55 -12.19
CA HIS A 78 8.36 -10.57 -11.65
C HIS A 78 9.12 -11.86 -11.99
N GLN A 79 8.48 -12.85 -12.63
CA GLN A 79 9.11 -14.10 -13.06
C GLN A 79 9.88 -14.83 -11.94
N ASN A 80 9.45 -14.68 -10.71
CA ASN A 80 10.14 -15.15 -9.51
C ASN A 80 11.61 -14.65 -9.39
N LYS A 81 11.90 -13.45 -9.88
CA LYS A 81 13.23 -12.84 -9.86
C LYS A 81 13.24 -11.53 -9.10
N GLY A 82 14.06 -11.44 -8.03
CA GLY A 82 14.13 -10.27 -7.17
C GLY A 82 14.64 -9.00 -7.89
N ASP A 83 15.53 -9.13 -8.86
CA ASP A 83 16.04 -8.03 -9.66
C ASP A 83 14.98 -7.44 -10.61
N ILE A 84 14.19 -8.29 -11.25
CA ILE A 84 13.05 -7.86 -12.08
C ILE A 84 12.02 -7.14 -11.21
N ALA A 85 11.69 -7.72 -10.06
CA ALA A 85 10.75 -7.12 -9.11
C ALA A 85 11.23 -5.76 -8.60
N ALA A 86 12.50 -5.64 -8.20
CA ALA A 86 13.08 -4.38 -7.74
C ALA A 86 13.04 -3.28 -8.82
N ASN A 87 13.39 -3.63 -10.06
CA ASN A 87 13.37 -2.69 -11.18
C ASN A 87 11.93 -2.23 -11.48
N LYS A 88 10.96 -3.15 -11.48
CA LYS A 88 9.55 -2.81 -11.69
C LYS A 88 9.00 -1.96 -10.55
N ALA A 89 9.30 -2.28 -9.29
CA ALA A 89 8.88 -1.47 -8.14
C ALA A 89 9.46 -0.05 -8.22
N ARG A 90 10.73 0.09 -8.61
CA ARG A 90 11.35 1.42 -8.79
C ARG A 90 10.66 2.22 -9.89
N GLU A 91 10.40 1.61 -11.05
CA GLU A 91 9.65 2.23 -12.14
C GLU A 91 8.26 2.70 -11.68
N TRP A 92 7.51 1.81 -11.01
CA TRP A 92 6.18 2.10 -10.50
C TRP A 92 6.16 3.26 -9.51
N PHE A 93 7.06 3.24 -8.53
CA PHE A 93 7.09 4.28 -7.51
C PHE A 93 7.61 5.63 -8.00
N GLU A 94 8.52 5.63 -8.97
CA GLU A 94 9.14 6.87 -9.49
C GLU A 94 8.35 7.49 -10.64
N LYS A 95 7.82 6.66 -11.56
CA LYS A 95 7.23 7.13 -12.80
C LYS A 95 5.71 6.97 -12.84
N ASP A 96 5.22 5.80 -12.44
CA ASP A 96 3.82 5.45 -12.62
C ASP A 96 2.94 5.85 -11.44
N LYS A 97 3.53 6.44 -10.38
CA LYS A 97 2.85 6.90 -9.16
C LYS A 97 2.07 5.80 -8.46
N VAL A 98 2.58 4.59 -8.45
CA VAL A 98 2.03 3.49 -7.66
C VAL A 98 2.28 3.77 -6.18
N ASP A 99 1.25 3.61 -5.35
CA ASP A 99 1.33 3.86 -3.91
C ASP A 99 1.68 2.61 -3.13
N VAL A 100 1.20 1.47 -3.60
CA VAL A 100 1.29 0.18 -2.92
C VAL A 100 1.72 -0.89 -3.91
N ALA A 101 2.82 -1.60 -3.64
CA ALA A 101 3.14 -2.86 -4.31
C ALA A 101 2.61 -4.01 -3.44
N SER A 102 1.80 -4.87 -4.03
CA SER A 102 1.14 -5.98 -3.33
C SER A 102 1.49 -7.33 -3.92
N GLU A 103 1.19 -8.39 -3.19
CA GLU A 103 1.46 -9.81 -3.43
C GLU A 103 2.88 -10.22 -3.01
N LEU A 104 3.88 -10.14 -3.88
CA LEU A 104 5.30 -10.43 -3.57
C LEU A 104 5.49 -11.86 -3.04
N VAL A 105 5.08 -12.85 -3.84
CA VAL A 105 4.91 -14.26 -3.44
C VAL A 105 6.15 -14.94 -2.87
N THR A 106 7.37 -14.54 -3.24
CA THR A 106 8.60 -15.18 -2.77
C THR A 106 9.46 -14.26 -1.92
N THR A 107 10.23 -14.83 -1.00
CA THR A 107 11.07 -14.07 -0.06
C THR A 107 12.09 -13.17 -0.76
N SER A 108 12.75 -13.64 -1.81
CA SER A 108 13.72 -12.84 -2.56
C SER A 108 13.09 -11.62 -3.23
N VAL A 109 11.91 -11.80 -3.80
CA VAL A 109 11.11 -10.71 -4.39
C VAL A 109 10.64 -9.75 -3.30
N ALA A 110 10.09 -10.28 -2.20
CA ALA A 110 9.58 -9.48 -1.09
C ALA A 110 10.65 -8.56 -0.50
N LEU A 111 11.83 -9.11 -0.15
CA LEU A 111 12.94 -8.34 0.41
C LEU A 111 13.46 -7.28 -0.57
N ALA A 112 13.56 -7.61 -1.86
CA ALA A 112 14.00 -6.67 -2.88
C ALA A 112 13.02 -5.48 -3.03
N VAL A 113 11.71 -5.76 -3.09
CA VAL A 113 10.68 -4.71 -3.22
C VAL A 113 10.52 -3.91 -1.93
N GLN A 114 10.57 -4.57 -0.76
CA GLN A 114 10.50 -3.92 0.54
C GLN A 114 11.59 -2.85 0.70
N LYS A 115 12.82 -3.16 0.29
CA LYS A 115 13.92 -2.19 0.29
C LYS A 115 13.60 -0.97 -0.57
N ILE A 116 13.10 -1.17 -1.79
CA ILE A 116 12.73 -0.08 -2.69
C ILE A 116 11.54 0.74 -2.13
N ALA A 117 10.53 0.06 -1.59
CA ALA A 117 9.39 0.73 -0.97
C ALA A 117 9.81 1.63 0.19
N LYS A 118 10.72 1.16 1.06
CA LYS A 118 11.31 1.94 2.14
C LYS A 118 12.08 3.17 1.62
N GLU A 119 12.94 2.99 0.61
CA GLU A 119 13.71 4.07 -0.02
C GLU A 119 12.79 5.15 -0.65
N LYS A 120 11.63 4.75 -1.17
CA LYS A 120 10.68 5.63 -1.87
C LYS A 120 9.52 6.11 -0.99
N ASN A 121 9.51 5.76 0.29
CA ASN A 121 8.41 6.04 1.22
C ASN A 121 7.06 5.55 0.65
N ARG A 122 7.04 4.29 0.18
CA ARG A 122 5.88 3.61 -0.38
C ARG A 122 5.56 2.34 0.40
N ILE A 123 4.43 1.74 0.12
CA ILE A 123 3.93 0.57 0.84
C ILE A 123 4.25 -0.70 0.05
N ALA A 124 4.75 -1.72 0.75
CA ALA A 124 4.83 -3.09 0.26
C ALA A 124 3.92 -3.98 1.12
N LEU A 125 2.88 -4.57 0.50
CA LEU A 125 2.00 -5.56 1.14
C LEU A 125 2.43 -6.95 0.70
N ILE A 126 3.02 -7.70 1.61
CA ILE A 126 3.60 -9.01 1.35
C ILE A 126 2.64 -10.08 1.83
N SER A 127 2.00 -10.79 0.90
CA SER A 127 0.97 -11.80 1.21
C SER A 127 1.46 -13.24 1.12
N GLY A 128 2.54 -13.50 0.34
CA GLY A 128 2.97 -14.86 0.03
C GLY A 128 4.34 -15.28 0.57
N ALA A 129 5.22 -14.34 0.91
CA ALA A 129 6.57 -14.69 1.34
C ALA A 129 6.61 -15.26 2.76
N ALA A 130 7.16 -16.47 2.90
CA ALA A 130 7.16 -17.24 4.15
C ALA A 130 8.55 -17.24 4.84
N SER A 131 9.09 -16.07 5.16
CA SER A 131 10.37 -15.94 5.87
C SER A 131 10.30 -14.90 6.98
N THR A 132 10.90 -15.19 8.12
CA THR A 132 11.05 -14.25 9.23
C THR A 132 11.89 -13.02 8.86
N ALA A 133 12.77 -13.11 7.86
CA ALA A 133 13.55 -11.98 7.35
C ALA A 133 12.64 -10.84 6.87
N VAL A 134 11.48 -11.14 6.31
CA VAL A 134 10.51 -10.14 5.83
C VAL A 134 9.99 -9.23 6.96
N THR A 135 9.89 -9.75 8.19
CA THR A 135 9.41 -9.01 9.36
C THR A 135 10.53 -8.45 10.23
N ASN A 136 11.73 -9.03 10.16
CA ASN A 136 12.84 -8.65 11.03
C ASN A 136 13.82 -7.66 10.38
N GLU A 137 13.83 -7.56 9.06
CA GLU A 137 14.77 -6.73 8.29
C GLU A 137 14.09 -5.52 7.60
N GLY A 138 12.81 -5.34 7.84
CA GLY A 138 11.95 -4.33 7.23
C GLY A 138 12.06 -2.91 7.83
#